data_eac367eb6c2ffc6dcf643c0591cbd16b
#
_entry.id   eac367eb6c2ffc6dcf643c0591cbd16b
#
_cell.length_a   1.000
_cell.length_b   1.000
_cell.length_c   1.000
_cell.angle_alpha   90.00
_cell.angle_beta   90.00
_cell.angle_gamma   90.00
#
_symmetry.space_group_name_H-M   'P 1'
#
loop_
_entity.id
_entity.type
_entity.pdbx_description
1 polymer ?
#
loop_
_entity_poly.entity_id
_entity_poly.type
_entity_poly.pdbx_seq_one_letter_code
_entity_poly.pdbx_strand_id
1 'polypeptide(L)'
;ATFMDFRTPQDGAVRFFYVLPFADNQALVEYTLFTDARLTRQETEQALATYLQTVHGVAEFRILEEEGGCLPITDAPFARRLGKRVLAIGVRGGRIKPSTGYAFSRVQADSDAIVRSLLACGHPFEPLAEPACYRWLDAVLLRVMRTHSAAVAPAFAAMFDRNPMSRILRFLDEQATALDILSIMASLPAPLFVGTALQTAAAQIGAGGKARQRGKQRGSRQPAATGMSQ
;
A
#
# COMPACT_ATOMS: atom_id res chain seq x y z
N ALA A 1 22.21 5.94 0.93
CA ALA A 1 21.03 5.10 1.16
C ALA A 1 20.69 4.33 -0.12
N THR A 2 20.23 3.09 0.02
CA THR A 2 19.72 2.27 -1.09
C THR A 2 18.21 2.14 -0.95
N PHE A 3 17.50 2.41 -2.03
CA PHE A 3 16.04 2.43 -2.06
C PHE A 3 15.52 1.32 -2.99
N MET A 4 14.82 0.33 -2.43
CA MET A 4 14.25 -0.81 -3.17
C MET A 4 15.30 -1.59 -3.99
N ASP A 5 16.27 -2.21 -3.35
CA ASP A 5 17.26 -3.04 -4.04
C ASP A 5 16.70 -4.44 -4.32
N PHE A 6 16.43 -4.72 -5.58
CA PHE A 6 15.89 -6.00 -6.04
C PHE A 6 16.95 -7.09 -6.31
N ARG A 7 18.21 -6.87 -5.95
CA ARG A 7 19.30 -7.86 -6.11
C ARG A 7 19.19 -8.98 -5.06
N THR A 8 18.04 -9.65 -5.03
CA THR A 8 17.72 -10.79 -4.16
C THR A 8 16.82 -11.76 -4.92
N PRO A 9 16.84 -13.06 -4.62
CA PRO A 9 15.92 -14.03 -5.21
C PRO A 9 14.47 -13.62 -5.00
N GLN A 10 13.66 -13.61 -6.06
CA GLN A 10 12.26 -13.18 -6.00
C GLN A 10 11.29 -14.31 -5.61
N ASP A 11 11.60 -15.57 -5.94
CA ASP A 11 10.87 -16.80 -5.58
C ASP A 11 9.34 -16.69 -5.63
N GLY A 12 8.84 -16.07 -6.71
CA GLY A 12 7.40 -15.89 -6.94
C GLY A 12 6.73 -14.76 -6.14
N ALA A 13 7.47 -14.03 -5.32
CA ALA A 13 7.01 -12.86 -4.57
C ALA A 13 7.71 -11.58 -5.05
N VAL A 14 7.34 -10.42 -4.53
CA VAL A 14 8.09 -9.18 -4.72
C VAL A 14 8.95 -8.98 -3.49
N ARG A 15 10.28 -9.00 -3.66
CA ARG A 15 11.26 -8.92 -2.56
C ARG A 15 12.34 -7.90 -2.88
N PHE A 16 12.69 -7.09 -1.90
CA PHE A 16 13.76 -6.10 -2.04
C PHE A 16 14.31 -5.68 -0.67
N PHE A 17 15.43 -4.97 -0.70
CA PHE A 17 16.05 -4.43 0.49
C PHE A 17 16.06 -2.91 0.48
N TYR A 18 15.94 -2.31 1.66
CA TYR A 18 16.36 -0.95 1.94
C TYR A 18 17.67 -0.99 2.74
N VAL A 19 18.59 -0.04 2.45
CA VAL A 19 19.80 0.14 3.25
C VAL A 19 19.92 1.63 3.58
N LEU A 20 19.80 1.95 4.86
CA LEU A 20 19.91 3.31 5.40
C LEU A 20 21.16 3.40 6.27
N PRO A 21 22.28 3.95 5.75
CA PRO A 21 23.50 4.11 6.53
C PRO A 21 23.31 5.20 7.59
N PHE A 22 23.70 4.89 8.83
CA PHE A 22 23.77 5.84 9.94
C PHE A 22 25.20 6.30 10.19
N ALA A 23 26.19 5.45 9.91
CA ALA A 23 27.61 5.72 9.98
C ALA A 23 28.36 4.83 8.96
N ASP A 24 29.66 4.98 8.87
CA ASP A 24 30.51 4.22 7.93
C ASP A 24 30.43 2.70 8.15
N ASN A 25 30.14 2.27 9.38
CA ASN A 25 30.07 0.88 9.79
C ASN A 25 28.72 0.49 10.43
N GLN A 26 27.69 1.32 10.28
CA GLN A 26 26.37 1.06 10.85
C GLN A 26 25.27 1.45 9.88
N ALA A 27 24.34 0.53 9.64
CA ALA A 27 23.16 0.78 8.79
C ALA A 27 21.94 0.02 9.30
N LEU A 28 20.76 0.57 9.01
CA LEU A 28 19.53 -0.20 9.01
C LEU A 28 19.43 -0.95 7.67
N VAL A 29 19.22 -2.26 7.74
CA VAL A 29 18.97 -3.10 6.56
C VAL A 29 17.62 -3.75 6.72
N GLU A 30 16.66 -3.38 5.87
CA GLU A 30 15.28 -3.87 5.92
C GLU A 30 15.03 -4.82 4.75
N TYR A 31 14.57 -6.04 5.05
CA TYR A 31 14.09 -6.99 4.06
C TYR A 31 12.58 -6.91 3.94
N THR A 32 12.09 -6.42 2.81
CA THR A 32 10.67 -6.24 2.54
C THR A 32 10.15 -7.28 1.55
N LEU A 33 9.01 -7.88 1.88
CA LEU A 33 8.33 -8.87 1.04
C LEU A 33 6.85 -8.56 0.89
N PHE A 34 6.35 -8.70 -0.35
CA PHE A 34 4.92 -8.75 -0.64
C PHE A 34 4.53 -10.19 -0.92
N THR A 35 3.97 -10.86 0.07
CA THR A 35 3.65 -12.30 0.03
C THR A 35 2.48 -12.62 0.96
N ASP A 36 1.74 -13.68 0.67
CA ASP A 36 0.73 -14.23 1.56
C ASP A 36 1.34 -15.16 2.64
N ALA A 37 2.59 -15.61 2.44
CA ALA A 37 3.31 -16.46 3.37
C ALA A 37 4.17 -15.62 4.33
N ARG A 38 4.24 -16.03 5.61
CA ARG A 38 5.16 -15.45 6.57
C ARG A 38 6.48 -16.20 6.52
N LEU A 39 7.58 -15.48 6.46
CA LEU A 39 8.90 -16.07 6.67
C LEU A 39 9.12 -16.33 8.15
N THR A 40 9.88 -17.36 8.42
CA THR A 40 10.45 -17.59 9.75
C THR A 40 11.59 -16.60 10.01
N ARG A 41 11.93 -16.42 11.28
CA ARG A 41 13.10 -15.62 11.66
C ARG A 41 14.37 -16.09 10.97
N GLN A 42 14.59 -17.41 10.94
CA GLN A 42 15.77 -18.02 10.33
C GLN A 42 15.87 -17.72 8.82
N GLU A 43 14.75 -17.80 8.08
CA GLU A 43 14.72 -17.46 6.65
C GLU A 43 15.03 -15.98 6.41
N THR A 44 14.54 -15.09 7.27
CA THR A 44 14.82 -13.66 7.19
C THR A 44 16.29 -13.36 7.48
N GLU A 45 16.86 -13.93 8.55
CA GLU A 45 18.29 -13.78 8.90
C GLU A 45 19.20 -14.32 7.78
N GLN A 46 18.84 -15.45 7.19
CA GLN A 46 19.59 -16.02 6.06
C GLN A 46 19.53 -15.11 4.82
N ALA A 47 18.38 -14.54 4.51
CA ALA A 47 18.23 -13.61 3.38
C ALA A 47 19.07 -12.33 3.59
N LEU A 48 19.04 -11.76 4.80
CA LEU A 48 19.85 -10.61 5.19
C LEU A 48 21.35 -10.90 5.07
N ALA A 49 21.83 -12.02 5.62
CA ALA A 49 23.22 -12.42 5.54
C ALA A 49 23.68 -12.64 4.09
N THR A 50 22.87 -13.33 3.30
CA THR A 50 23.15 -13.57 1.88
C THR A 50 23.24 -12.25 1.10
N TYR A 51 22.30 -11.33 1.32
CA TYR A 51 22.29 -10.02 0.68
C TYR A 51 23.52 -9.20 1.05
N LEU A 52 23.85 -9.10 2.34
CA LEU A 52 25.02 -8.35 2.82
C LEU A 52 26.32 -8.91 2.22
N GLN A 53 26.46 -10.23 2.18
CA GLN A 53 27.63 -10.87 1.62
C GLN A 53 27.72 -10.68 0.09
N THR A 54 26.65 -10.94 -0.64
CA THR A 54 26.69 -10.98 -2.12
C THR A 54 26.67 -9.59 -2.76
N VAL A 55 25.98 -8.63 -2.15
CA VAL A 55 25.77 -7.30 -2.71
C VAL A 55 26.75 -6.27 -2.14
N HIS A 56 27.10 -6.38 -0.86
CA HIS A 56 27.96 -5.44 -0.15
C HIS A 56 29.33 -5.99 0.25
N GLY A 57 29.59 -7.31 0.05
CA GLY A 57 30.85 -7.94 0.42
C GLY A 57 31.06 -8.06 1.94
N VAL A 58 29.99 -7.89 2.73
CA VAL A 58 30.05 -7.95 4.20
C VAL A 58 29.77 -9.38 4.66
N ALA A 59 30.82 -10.12 5.06
CA ALA A 59 30.69 -11.49 5.53
C ALA A 59 30.43 -11.58 7.04
N GLU A 60 30.96 -10.61 7.82
CA GLU A 60 30.81 -10.58 9.27
C GLU A 60 30.13 -9.29 9.70
N PHE A 61 29.05 -9.40 10.47
CA PHE A 61 28.31 -8.28 11.03
C PHE A 61 27.71 -8.66 12.37
N ARG A 62 27.34 -7.64 13.15
CA ARG A 62 26.64 -7.81 14.42
C ARG A 62 25.29 -7.11 14.34
N ILE A 63 24.22 -7.80 14.65
CA ILE A 63 22.89 -7.23 14.81
C ILE A 63 22.88 -6.46 16.15
N LEU A 64 22.56 -5.17 16.10
CA LEU A 64 22.43 -4.30 17.26
C LEU A 64 20.99 -4.26 17.77
N GLU A 65 20.06 -4.14 16.84
CA GLU A 65 18.61 -4.12 17.09
C GLU A 65 17.91 -4.90 15.99
N GLU A 66 16.75 -5.44 16.32
CA GLU A 66 15.91 -6.19 15.38
C GLU A 66 14.45 -5.79 15.57
N GLU A 67 13.79 -5.50 14.48
CA GLU A 67 12.35 -5.32 14.45
C GLU A 67 11.75 -6.09 13.27
N GLY A 68 10.48 -6.43 13.37
CA GLY A 68 9.76 -7.08 12.31
C GLY A 68 8.26 -6.93 12.48
N GLY A 69 7.55 -6.93 11.35
CA GLY A 69 6.11 -6.73 11.36
C GLY A 69 5.44 -7.19 10.08
N CYS A 70 4.11 -7.25 10.12
CA CYS A 70 3.28 -7.49 8.94
C CYS A 70 2.31 -6.32 8.78
N LEU A 71 2.29 -5.77 7.57
CA LEU A 71 1.37 -4.70 7.18
C LEU A 71 0.29 -5.25 6.24
N PRO A 72 -0.97 -4.79 6.38
CA PRO A 72 -2.03 -5.17 5.45
C PRO A 72 -1.85 -4.44 4.11
N ILE A 73 -1.42 -5.16 3.10
CA ILE A 73 -1.30 -4.68 1.72
C ILE A 73 -2.58 -5.07 0.98
N THR A 74 -3.57 -4.19 0.98
CA THR A 74 -4.91 -4.48 0.46
C THR A 74 -5.64 -3.21 0.04
N ASP A 75 -6.47 -3.31 -0.98
CA ASP A 75 -7.44 -2.27 -1.40
C ASP A 75 -8.83 -2.45 -0.76
N ALA A 76 -8.97 -3.43 0.15
CA ALA A 76 -10.20 -3.61 0.92
C ALA A 76 -10.48 -2.40 1.83
N PRO A 77 -11.75 -1.99 1.96
CA PRO A 77 -12.11 -0.85 2.80
C PRO A 77 -11.91 -1.15 4.28
N PHE A 78 -11.33 -0.20 5.00
CA PHE A 78 -11.19 -0.27 6.46
C PHE A 78 -12.35 0.45 7.16
N ALA A 79 -12.94 -0.17 8.17
CA ALA A 79 -13.94 0.47 9.00
C ALA A 79 -13.27 1.51 9.92
N ARG A 80 -13.49 2.79 9.64
CA ARG A 80 -12.94 3.91 10.43
C ARG A 80 -13.72 4.14 11.72
N ARG A 81 -15.05 4.23 11.61
CA ARG A 81 -15.92 4.46 12.76
C ARG A 81 -16.34 3.13 13.35
N LEU A 82 -15.82 2.78 14.51
CA LEU A 82 -16.07 1.51 15.20
C LEU A 82 -17.20 1.62 16.23
N GLY A 83 -17.68 2.84 16.51
CA GLY A 83 -18.75 3.10 17.48
C GLY A 83 -19.12 4.57 17.53
N LYS A 84 -20.00 4.93 18.49
CA LYS A 84 -20.45 6.32 18.64
C LYS A 84 -19.30 7.29 18.95
N ARG A 85 -18.30 6.81 19.71
CA ARG A 85 -17.16 7.60 20.17
C ARG A 85 -15.80 6.95 19.87
N VAL A 86 -15.76 5.96 18.95
CA VAL A 86 -14.54 5.19 18.65
C VAL A 86 -14.18 5.35 17.20
N LEU A 87 -13.01 5.94 16.93
CA LEU A 87 -12.39 6.09 15.62
C LEU A 87 -11.15 5.19 15.55
N ALA A 88 -11.03 4.41 14.49
CA ALA A 88 -9.81 3.69 14.17
C ALA A 88 -8.81 4.65 13.50
N ILE A 89 -7.59 4.72 13.98
CA ILE A 89 -6.50 5.58 13.47
C ILE A 89 -5.34 4.74 12.95
N GLY A 90 -4.37 5.37 12.31
CA GLY A 90 -3.16 4.72 11.80
C GLY A 90 -3.48 3.56 10.84
N VAL A 91 -2.65 2.52 10.86
CA VAL A 91 -2.82 1.32 10.01
C VAL A 91 -4.17 0.65 10.24
N ARG A 92 -4.65 0.58 11.50
CA ARG A 92 -5.97 0.02 11.85
C ARG A 92 -7.12 0.79 11.20
N GLY A 93 -6.95 2.09 11.00
CA GLY A 93 -7.89 2.98 10.30
C GLY A 93 -7.70 3.04 8.78
N GLY A 94 -6.84 2.20 8.21
CA GLY A 94 -6.53 2.19 6.78
C GLY A 94 -5.65 3.37 6.33
N ARG A 95 -4.92 4.00 7.27
CA ARG A 95 -3.99 5.10 6.93
C ARG A 95 -2.62 4.56 6.48
N ILE A 96 -2.66 3.60 5.59
CA ILE A 96 -1.51 2.96 4.95
C ILE A 96 -1.75 2.94 3.44
N LYS A 97 -0.71 3.18 2.65
CA LYS A 97 -0.82 3.12 1.18
C LYS A 97 -0.95 1.66 0.75
N PRO A 98 -2.06 1.29 0.07
CA PRO A 98 -2.37 -0.12 -0.21
C PRO A 98 -1.30 -0.87 -0.99
N SER A 99 -0.56 -0.19 -1.85
CA SER A 99 0.40 -0.82 -2.77
C SER A 99 1.84 -0.83 -2.29
N THR A 100 2.20 0.01 -1.31
CA THR A 100 3.60 0.17 -0.85
C THR A 100 3.79 -0.07 0.64
N GLY A 101 2.73 -0.02 1.43
CA GLY A 101 2.81 -0.07 2.88
C GLY A 101 3.23 1.25 3.54
N TYR A 102 3.43 2.33 2.78
CA TYR A 102 3.81 3.62 3.35
C TYR A 102 2.65 4.22 4.13
N ALA A 103 2.93 4.64 5.36
CA ALA A 103 1.92 5.12 6.28
C ALA A 103 2.19 6.53 6.80
N PHE A 104 3.45 6.99 6.87
CA PHE A 104 3.83 8.21 7.58
C PHE A 104 3.04 9.44 7.11
N SER A 105 3.14 9.83 5.85
CA SER A 105 2.44 11.02 5.30
C SER A 105 0.92 10.90 5.43
N ARG A 106 0.36 9.70 5.24
CA ARG A 106 -1.08 9.45 5.41
C ARG A 106 -1.54 9.57 6.86
N VAL A 107 -0.73 9.09 7.81
CA VAL A 107 -1.03 9.21 9.25
C VAL A 107 -0.96 10.66 9.70
N GLN A 108 0.03 11.43 9.24
CA GLN A 108 0.14 12.85 9.54
C GLN A 108 -1.08 13.64 9.02
N ALA A 109 -1.41 13.50 7.73
CA ALA A 109 -2.57 14.17 7.13
C ALA A 109 -3.89 13.79 7.83
N ASP A 110 -4.03 12.54 8.24
CA ASP A 110 -5.19 12.06 8.99
C ASP A 110 -5.27 12.67 10.39
N SER A 111 -4.15 12.76 11.09
CA SER A 111 -4.06 13.39 12.41
C SER A 111 -4.48 14.86 12.36
N ASP A 112 -3.99 15.60 11.36
CA ASP A 112 -4.39 16.99 11.12
C ASP A 112 -5.89 17.11 10.81
N ALA A 113 -6.46 16.19 10.02
CA ALA A 113 -7.88 16.17 9.71
C ALA A 113 -8.73 15.89 10.95
N ILE A 114 -8.30 14.95 11.81
CA ILE A 114 -8.93 14.65 13.10
C ILE A 114 -8.96 15.89 14.00
N VAL A 115 -7.83 16.60 14.14
CA VAL A 115 -7.75 17.82 14.93
C VAL A 115 -8.69 18.89 14.39
N ARG A 116 -8.68 19.16 13.08
CA ARG A 116 -9.60 20.10 12.45
C ARG A 116 -11.07 19.73 12.68
N SER A 117 -11.42 18.46 12.54
CA SER A 117 -12.77 17.96 12.80
C SER A 117 -13.21 18.15 14.25
N LEU A 118 -12.34 17.88 15.21
CA LEU A 118 -12.61 18.10 16.63
C LEU A 118 -12.85 19.58 16.94
N LEU A 119 -12.04 20.47 16.38
CA LEU A 119 -12.17 21.92 16.59
C LEU A 119 -13.43 22.49 15.93
N ALA A 120 -13.79 22.03 14.74
CA ALA A 120 -14.91 22.54 13.97
C ALA A 120 -16.27 21.93 14.36
N CYS A 121 -16.29 20.62 14.66
CA CYS A 121 -17.52 19.84 14.80
C CYS A 121 -17.68 19.17 16.17
N GLY A 122 -16.70 19.25 17.05
CA GLY A 122 -16.71 18.58 18.36
C GLY A 122 -16.59 17.05 18.30
N HIS A 123 -16.26 16.49 17.11
CA HIS A 123 -16.05 15.05 16.91
C HIS A 123 -15.01 14.77 15.82
N PRO A 124 -14.32 13.60 15.82
CA PRO A 124 -13.21 13.28 14.91
C PRO A 124 -13.65 12.54 13.63
N PHE A 125 -14.92 12.65 13.21
CA PHE A 125 -15.48 11.73 12.21
C PHE A 125 -15.62 12.34 10.81
N GLU A 126 -15.19 13.58 10.59
CA GLU A 126 -15.17 14.15 9.25
C GLU A 126 -14.16 13.39 8.37
N PRO A 127 -14.57 12.93 7.19
CA PRO A 127 -13.71 12.13 6.34
C PRO A 127 -12.59 12.98 5.73
N LEU A 128 -11.38 12.45 5.74
CA LEU A 128 -10.31 12.95 4.87
C LEU A 128 -10.59 12.47 3.44
N ALA A 129 -10.64 13.40 2.48
CA ALA A 129 -10.81 13.07 1.08
C ALA A 129 -9.56 12.35 0.55
N GLU A 130 -9.77 11.18 -0.07
CA GLU A 130 -8.72 10.43 -0.75
C GLU A 130 -8.91 10.50 -2.25
N PRO A 131 -7.89 10.92 -3.04
CA PRO A 131 -8.02 11.00 -4.47
C PRO A 131 -8.31 9.63 -5.10
N ALA A 132 -9.40 9.52 -5.85
CA ALA A 132 -9.84 8.26 -6.45
C ALA A 132 -8.81 7.69 -7.44
N CYS A 133 -8.02 8.55 -8.08
CA CYS A 133 -6.97 8.13 -9.02
C CYS A 133 -5.89 7.28 -8.33
N TYR A 134 -5.42 7.66 -7.14
CA TYR A 134 -4.41 6.88 -6.41
C TYR A 134 -4.94 5.54 -5.93
N ARG A 135 -6.19 5.50 -5.44
CA ARG A 135 -6.83 4.22 -5.08
C ARG A 135 -6.92 3.26 -6.26
N TRP A 136 -7.22 3.79 -7.44
CA TRP A 136 -7.27 2.97 -8.66
C TRP A 136 -5.87 2.49 -9.07
N LEU A 137 -4.86 3.37 -9.04
CA LEU A 137 -3.47 3.02 -9.33
C LEU A 137 -2.92 1.97 -8.35
N ASP A 138 -3.23 2.11 -7.06
CA ASP A 138 -2.88 1.13 -6.04
C ASP A 138 -3.52 -0.24 -6.33
N ALA A 139 -4.81 -0.28 -6.69
CA ALA A 139 -5.49 -1.52 -7.05
C ALA A 139 -4.88 -2.20 -8.30
N VAL A 140 -4.47 -1.42 -9.30
CA VAL A 140 -3.76 -1.94 -10.48
C VAL A 140 -2.41 -2.55 -10.07
N LEU A 141 -1.60 -1.84 -9.28
CA LEU A 141 -0.29 -2.33 -8.85
C LEU A 141 -0.41 -3.58 -7.96
N LEU A 142 -1.36 -3.61 -7.03
CA LEU A 142 -1.67 -4.79 -6.22
C LEU A 142 -1.99 -6.01 -7.09
N ARG A 143 -2.78 -5.80 -8.14
CA ARG A 143 -3.10 -6.87 -9.08
C ARG A 143 -1.86 -7.35 -9.84
N VAL A 144 -1.01 -6.43 -10.32
CA VAL A 144 0.27 -6.80 -10.99
C VAL A 144 1.15 -7.60 -10.04
N MET A 145 1.34 -7.16 -8.80
CA MET A 145 2.14 -7.87 -7.80
C MET A 145 1.64 -9.29 -7.55
N ARG A 146 0.32 -9.50 -7.51
CA ARG A 146 -0.29 -10.82 -7.29
C ARG A 146 -0.24 -11.75 -8.50
N THR A 147 -0.35 -11.21 -9.72
CA THR A 147 -0.50 -12.04 -10.93
C THR A 147 0.76 -12.09 -11.79
N HIS A 148 1.67 -11.13 -11.62
CA HIS A 148 2.87 -10.96 -12.43
C HIS A 148 4.04 -10.43 -11.58
N SER A 149 4.29 -11.03 -10.42
CA SER A 149 5.33 -10.59 -9.46
C SER A 149 6.71 -10.41 -10.10
N ALA A 150 7.09 -11.30 -11.03
CA ALA A 150 8.37 -11.23 -11.75
C ALA A 150 8.53 -9.96 -12.61
N ALA A 151 7.42 -9.30 -12.98
CA ALA A 151 7.47 -8.07 -13.78
C ALA A 151 7.65 -6.80 -12.93
N VAL A 152 7.52 -6.90 -11.60
CA VAL A 152 7.54 -5.72 -10.71
C VAL A 152 8.93 -5.09 -10.63
N ALA A 153 9.96 -5.89 -10.39
CA ALA A 153 11.33 -5.39 -10.30
C ALA A 153 11.79 -4.68 -11.60
N PRO A 154 11.63 -5.26 -12.81
CA PRO A 154 11.94 -4.56 -14.06
C PRO A 154 11.09 -3.29 -14.29
N ALA A 155 9.80 -3.32 -13.89
CA ALA A 155 8.92 -2.16 -14.03
C ALA A 155 9.37 -1.01 -13.12
N PHE A 156 9.74 -1.30 -11.89
CA PHE A 156 10.25 -0.29 -10.96
C PHE A 156 11.61 0.25 -11.41
N ALA A 157 12.51 -0.62 -11.86
CA ALA A 157 13.78 -0.19 -12.44
C ALA A 157 13.56 0.81 -13.58
N ALA A 158 12.66 0.50 -14.54
CA ALA A 158 12.32 1.40 -15.64
C ALA A 158 11.67 2.72 -15.15
N MET A 159 10.84 2.67 -14.11
CA MET A 159 10.25 3.85 -13.49
C MET A 159 11.32 4.77 -12.89
N PHE A 160 12.27 4.22 -12.13
CA PHE A 160 13.35 4.99 -11.51
C PHE A 160 14.35 5.52 -12.54
N ASP A 161 14.66 4.76 -13.58
CA ASP A 161 15.59 5.17 -14.64
C ASP A 161 15.05 6.34 -15.49
N ARG A 162 13.74 6.35 -15.75
CA ARG A 162 13.10 7.32 -16.65
C ARG A 162 12.48 8.53 -15.97
N ASN A 163 12.47 8.58 -14.65
CA ASN A 163 11.90 9.69 -13.88
C ASN A 163 12.86 10.19 -12.81
N PRO A 164 12.94 11.52 -12.61
CA PRO A 164 13.74 12.07 -11.52
C PRO A 164 13.14 11.66 -10.17
N MET A 165 13.99 11.43 -9.17
CA MET A 165 13.58 10.99 -7.83
C MET A 165 12.51 11.90 -7.21
N SER A 166 12.60 13.21 -7.41
CA SER A 166 11.62 14.17 -6.92
C SER A 166 10.20 13.93 -7.44
N ARG A 167 10.06 13.48 -8.70
CA ARG A 167 8.75 13.10 -9.28
C ARG A 167 8.23 11.82 -8.62
N ILE A 168 9.09 10.83 -8.45
CA ILE A 168 8.74 9.55 -7.81
C ILE A 168 8.29 9.78 -6.37
N LEU A 169 9.03 10.57 -5.59
CA LEU A 169 8.66 10.89 -4.21
C LEU A 169 7.32 11.62 -4.13
N ARG A 170 7.06 12.63 -4.98
CA ARG A 170 5.72 13.27 -5.03
C ARG A 170 4.61 12.27 -5.37
N PHE A 171 4.88 11.32 -6.26
CA PHE A 171 3.91 10.28 -6.61
C PHE A 171 3.63 9.33 -5.43
N LEU A 172 4.66 8.92 -4.72
CA LEU A 172 4.53 8.05 -3.54
C LEU A 172 3.78 8.76 -2.39
N ASP A 173 3.99 10.06 -2.22
CA ASP A 173 3.29 10.92 -1.26
C ASP A 173 1.89 11.39 -1.73
N GLU A 174 1.43 10.93 -2.91
CA GLU A 174 0.12 11.29 -3.48
C GLU A 174 -0.04 12.79 -3.76
N GLN A 175 1.07 13.48 -4.02
CA GLN A 175 1.14 14.91 -4.33
C GLN A 175 1.58 15.18 -5.78
N ALA A 176 1.64 14.15 -6.63
CA ALA A 176 2.04 14.28 -8.02
C ALA A 176 0.99 15.02 -8.85
N THR A 177 1.45 15.86 -9.78
CA THR A 177 0.59 16.48 -10.78
C THR A 177 0.09 15.44 -11.79
N ALA A 178 -0.94 15.78 -12.55
CA ALA A 178 -1.42 14.90 -13.63
C ALA A 178 -0.33 14.58 -14.66
N LEU A 179 0.56 15.55 -14.96
CA LEU A 179 1.71 15.33 -15.86
C LEU A 179 2.75 14.40 -15.24
N ASP A 180 3.01 14.49 -13.94
CA ASP A 180 3.90 13.56 -13.24
C ASP A 180 3.35 12.14 -13.32
N ILE A 181 2.04 11.96 -13.05
CA ILE A 181 1.38 10.65 -13.12
C ILE A 181 1.47 10.08 -14.54
N LEU A 182 1.16 10.87 -15.56
CA LEU A 182 1.27 10.43 -16.96
C LEU A 182 2.71 10.04 -17.33
N SER A 183 3.72 10.80 -16.90
CA SER A 183 5.12 10.49 -17.15
C SER A 183 5.54 9.17 -16.49
N ILE A 184 5.10 8.94 -15.25
CA ILE A 184 5.36 7.69 -14.53
C ILE A 184 4.67 6.51 -15.23
N MET A 185 3.39 6.65 -15.59
CA MET A 185 2.67 5.58 -16.30
C MET A 185 3.30 5.27 -17.66
N ALA A 186 3.77 6.28 -18.39
CA ALA A 186 4.46 6.09 -19.68
C ALA A 186 5.83 5.38 -19.55
N SER A 187 6.43 5.40 -18.36
CA SER A 187 7.70 4.69 -18.10
C SER A 187 7.54 3.20 -17.82
N LEU A 188 6.32 2.75 -17.52
CA LEU A 188 6.02 1.37 -17.18
C LEU A 188 5.77 0.50 -18.43
N PRO A 189 5.93 -0.85 -18.37
CA PRO A 189 5.63 -1.76 -19.46
C PRO A 189 4.15 -1.71 -19.85
N ALA A 190 3.81 -0.93 -20.89
CA ALA A 190 2.44 -0.61 -21.28
C ALA A 190 1.52 -1.84 -21.46
N PRO A 191 1.91 -2.94 -22.15
CA PRO A 191 0.99 -4.07 -22.35
C PRO A 191 0.48 -4.68 -21.05
N LEU A 192 1.37 -4.82 -20.07
CA LEU A 192 1.04 -5.39 -18.75
C LEU A 192 0.13 -4.47 -17.94
N PHE A 193 0.53 -3.20 -17.81
CA PHE A 193 -0.20 -2.27 -16.95
C PHE A 193 -1.53 -1.85 -17.56
N VAL A 194 -1.62 -1.62 -18.86
CA VAL A 194 -2.89 -1.31 -19.54
C VAL A 194 -3.85 -2.50 -19.47
N GLY A 195 -3.40 -3.72 -19.75
CA GLY A 195 -4.23 -4.92 -19.64
C GLY A 195 -4.77 -5.11 -18.21
N THR A 196 -3.90 -4.95 -17.22
CA THR A 196 -4.29 -5.07 -15.81
C THR A 196 -5.24 -3.92 -15.38
N ALA A 197 -5.02 -2.71 -15.86
CA ALA A 197 -5.88 -1.55 -15.61
C ALA A 197 -7.31 -1.78 -16.13
N LEU A 198 -7.45 -2.28 -17.36
CA LEU A 198 -8.75 -2.62 -17.94
C LEU A 198 -9.47 -3.72 -17.14
N GLN A 199 -8.76 -4.77 -16.75
CA GLN A 199 -9.31 -5.83 -15.90
C GLN A 199 -9.75 -5.32 -14.52
N THR A 200 -8.97 -4.42 -13.92
CA THR A 200 -9.30 -3.82 -12.62
C THR A 200 -10.55 -2.95 -12.71
N ALA A 201 -10.66 -2.12 -13.77
CA ALA A 201 -11.85 -1.32 -14.03
C ALA A 201 -13.10 -2.19 -14.23
N ALA A 202 -13.02 -3.25 -15.03
CA ALA A 202 -14.14 -4.19 -15.25
C ALA A 202 -14.58 -4.87 -13.93
N ALA A 203 -13.63 -5.27 -13.08
CA ALA A 203 -13.93 -5.88 -11.78
C ALA A 203 -14.65 -4.91 -10.83
N GLN A 204 -14.24 -3.64 -10.79
CA GLN A 204 -14.86 -2.61 -9.95
C GLN A 204 -16.29 -2.29 -10.40
N ILE A 205 -16.54 -2.20 -11.71
CA ILE A 205 -17.89 -2.00 -12.28
C ILE A 205 -18.79 -3.18 -11.91
N GLY A 206 -18.30 -4.43 -12.05
CA GLY A 206 -19.05 -5.64 -11.69
C GLY A 206 -19.38 -5.73 -10.19
N ALA A 207 -18.46 -5.32 -9.33
CA ALA A 207 -18.69 -5.28 -7.88
C ALA A 207 -19.69 -4.21 -7.48
N GLY A 208 -19.66 -3.03 -8.09
CA GLY A 208 -20.62 -1.95 -7.87
C GLY A 208 -22.05 -2.33 -8.27
N GLY A 209 -22.21 -3.08 -9.37
CA GLY A 209 -23.49 -3.62 -9.82
C GLY A 209 -24.12 -4.59 -8.81
N LYS A 210 -23.32 -5.53 -8.27
CA LYS A 210 -23.77 -6.49 -7.26
C LYS A 210 -24.14 -5.85 -5.92
N ALA A 211 -23.42 -4.83 -5.49
CA ALA A 211 -23.73 -4.08 -4.27
C ALA A 211 -25.03 -3.31 -4.38
N ARG A 212 -25.32 -2.68 -5.53
CA ARG A 212 -26.60 -2.00 -5.81
C ARG A 212 -27.79 -2.97 -5.83
N GLN A 213 -27.64 -4.17 -6.38
CA GLN A 213 -28.69 -5.19 -6.39
C GLN A 213 -29.00 -5.70 -4.99
N ARG A 214 -27.97 -5.96 -4.15
CA ARG A 214 -28.17 -6.36 -2.75
C ARG A 214 -28.83 -5.28 -1.90
N GLY A 215 -28.52 -3.99 -2.15
CA GLY A 215 -29.17 -2.85 -1.49
C GLY A 215 -30.66 -2.76 -1.84
N LYS A 216 -31.05 -2.96 -3.11
CA LYS A 216 -32.46 -2.98 -3.55
C LYS A 216 -33.24 -4.14 -2.95
N GLN A 217 -32.67 -5.35 -2.83
CA GLN A 217 -33.32 -6.52 -2.23
C GLN A 217 -33.53 -6.40 -0.72
N ARG A 218 -32.64 -5.68 0.00
CA ARG A 218 -32.84 -5.40 1.43
C ARG A 218 -33.91 -4.33 1.69
N GLY A 219 -34.03 -3.32 0.82
CA GLY A 219 -35.07 -2.29 0.93
C GLY A 219 -36.50 -2.80 0.67
N SER A 220 -36.66 -3.86 -0.13
CA SER A 220 -37.97 -4.45 -0.44
C SER A 220 -38.46 -5.50 0.61
N ARG A 221 -37.69 -5.80 1.65
CA ARG A 221 -38.03 -6.74 2.73
C ARG A 221 -38.27 -6.07 4.09
N GLN A 222 -38.70 -4.82 4.13
CA GLN A 222 -39.24 -4.26 5.39
C GLN A 222 -40.63 -4.84 5.61
N PRO A 223 -40.89 -5.62 6.68
CA PRO A 223 -42.21 -6.07 6.97
C PRO A 223 -43.08 -4.88 7.34
N ALA A 224 -44.30 -4.84 6.77
CA ALA A 224 -45.35 -3.92 7.18
C ALA A 224 -45.60 -4.11 8.70
N ALA A 225 -45.42 -3.01 9.44
CA ALA A 225 -45.80 -3.01 10.86
C ALA A 225 -47.31 -3.22 10.93
N THR A 226 -47.69 -4.43 11.39
CA THR A 226 -49.06 -4.77 11.72
C THR A 226 -49.43 -3.98 12.96
N GLY A 227 -50.29 -2.95 12.79
CA GLY A 227 -50.95 -2.31 13.90
C GLY A 227 -51.84 -3.31 14.63
N MET A 228 -51.62 -3.44 15.92
CA MET A 228 -52.59 -3.99 16.84
C MET A 228 -52.94 -2.91 17.84
N SER A 229 -54.16 -2.35 17.65
CA SER A 229 -54.92 -1.68 18.69
C SER A 229 -55.36 -2.72 19.72
N GLN A 230 -55.07 -2.47 20.94
CA GLN A 230 -55.99 -2.55 22.11
C GLN A 230 -55.28 -2.04 23.32
#